data_22302ce02c65b7f84d1809a5f37beb04
#
_entry.id   22302ce02c65b7f84d1809a5f37beb04
#
_cell.length_a   1.000
_cell.length_b   1.000
_cell.length_c   1.000
_cell.angle_alpha   90.00
_cell.angle_beta   90.00
_cell.angle_gamma   90.00
#
_symmetry.space_group_name_H-M   'P 1'
#
loop_
_entity.id
_entity.type
_entity.pdbx_description
1 polymer ?
#
loop_
_entity_poly.entity_id
_entity_poly.type
_entity_poly.pdbx_seq_one_letter_code
_entity_poly.pdbx_strand_id
1 'polypeptide(L)'
;MRFTLCYKEYPFKMTLGAMKQFKAATGKDLWHTLVAFLDDWMKSAKESDLTRCRGVYNTVDFATAAELIHALVKAENKSIPIAEIEDAMFRVGWLPINLDDDGVSPYPLILVSIAHQVNAQFSEGVDNEKKLHAATKQQE
;
A
#
# COMPACT_ATOMS: atom_id res chain seq x y z
N MET A 1 8.63 -7.00 1.71
CA MET A 1 8.00 -5.78 2.24
C MET A 1 6.98 -6.16 3.30
N ARG A 2 6.83 -5.32 4.30
CA ARG A 2 5.97 -5.62 5.46
C ARG A 2 5.28 -4.37 5.97
N PHE A 3 4.09 -4.55 6.57
CA PHE A 3 3.40 -3.51 7.32
C PHE A 3 2.74 -4.13 8.55
N THR A 4 2.40 -3.29 9.53
CA THR A 4 1.69 -3.72 10.74
C THR A 4 0.25 -3.21 10.70
N LEU A 5 -0.71 -4.12 10.91
CA LEU A 5 -2.13 -3.80 10.97
C LEU A 5 -2.73 -4.49 12.21
N CYS A 6 -3.30 -3.70 13.11
CA CYS A 6 -3.92 -4.19 14.33
C CYS A 6 -3.00 -5.15 15.12
N TYR A 7 -1.78 -4.68 15.40
CA TYR A 7 -0.72 -5.39 16.15
C TYR A 7 -0.16 -6.65 15.47
N LYS A 8 -0.58 -6.94 14.24
CA LYS A 8 -0.04 -8.07 13.47
C LYS A 8 0.77 -7.57 12.30
N GLU A 9 1.95 -8.15 12.09
CA GLU A 9 2.81 -7.85 10.96
C GLU A 9 2.41 -8.72 9.78
N TYR A 10 2.24 -8.10 8.60
CA TYR A 10 1.89 -8.78 7.36
C TYR A 10 2.99 -8.59 6.33
N PRO A 11 3.57 -9.68 5.81
CA PRO A 11 4.40 -9.58 4.61
C PRO A 11 3.51 -9.34 3.41
N PHE A 12 4.00 -8.58 2.45
CA PHE A 12 3.27 -8.31 1.21
C PHE A 12 4.23 -8.20 0.03
N LYS A 13 3.67 -8.33 -1.17
CA LYS A 13 4.46 -8.28 -2.41
C LYS A 13 3.63 -7.67 -3.53
N MET A 14 4.23 -6.77 -4.31
CA MET A 14 3.63 -6.25 -5.52
C MET A 14 3.94 -7.21 -6.67
N THR A 15 2.91 -7.87 -7.20
CA THR A 15 3.04 -8.80 -8.31
C THR A 15 1.96 -8.53 -9.35
N LEU A 16 2.15 -9.02 -10.56
CA LEU A 16 1.12 -8.96 -11.60
C LEU A 16 -0.16 -9.69 -11.14
N GLY A 17 0.01 -10.81 -10.42
CA GLY A 17 -1.12 -11.55 -9.86
C GLY A 17 -1.94 -10.72 -8.88
N ALA A 18 -1.28 -9.96 -8.00
CA ALA A 18 -1.95 -9.04 -7.08
C ALA A 18 -2.72 -7.95 -7.84
N MET A 19 -2.13 -7.39 -8.88
CA MET A 19 -2.79 -6.38 -9.72
C MET A 19 -4.03 -6.95 -10.42
N LYS A 20 -3.95 -8.15 -10.96
CA LYS A 20 -5.08 -8.83 -11.60
C LYS A 20 -6.19 -9.13 -10.61
N GLN A 21 -5.84 -9.60 -9.42
CA GLN A 21 -6.80 -9.88 -8.37
C GLN A 21 -7.56 -8.63 -7.95
N PHE A 22 -6.85 -7.53 -7.72
CA PHE A 22 -7.46 -6.25 -7.34
C PHE A 22 -8.40 -5.75 -8.43
N LYS A 23 -7.99 -5.83 -9.70
CA LYS A 23 -8.83 -5.42 -10.82
C LYS A 23 -10.09 -6.29 -10.93
N ALA A 24 -9.97 -7.59 -10.73
CA ALA A 24 -11.13 -8.49 -10.73
C ALA A 24 -12.11 -8.14 -9.62
N ALA A 25 -11.62 -7.77 -8.43
CA ALA A 25 -12.46 -7.46 -7.28
C ALA A 25 -13.10 -6.07 -7.33
N THR A 26 -12.42 -5.07 -7.91
CA THR A 26 -12.84 -3.67 -7.84
C THR A 26 -13.10 -3.01 -9.20
N GLY A 27 -12.63 -3.59 -10.28
CA GLY A 27 -12.64 -2.98 -11.61
C GLY A 27 -11.58 -1.90 -11.79
N LYS A 28 -10.74 -1.65 -10.78
CA LYS A 28 -9.72 -0.60 -10.77
C LYS A 28 -8.32 -1.18 -10.94
N ASP A 29 -7.41 -0.38 -11.51
CA ASP A 29 -6.00 -0.72 -11.56
C ASP A 29 -5.33 -0.43 -10.22
N LEU A 30 -4.63 -1.43 -9.66
CA LEU A 30 -3.99 -1.32 -8.34
C LEU A 30 -2.94 -0.22 -8.31
N TRP A 31 -2.06 -0.20 -9.32
CA TRP A 31 -0.97 0.78 -9.38
C TRP A 31 -1.51 2.20 -9.51
N HIS A 32 -2.48 2.41 -10.40
CA HIS A 32 -3.11 3.71 -10.58
C HIS A 32 -3.78 4.20 -9.29
N THR A 33 -4.49 3.30 -8.60
CA THR A 33 -5.14 3.62 -7.32
C THR A 33 -4.13 4.05 -6.26
N LEU A 34 -3.01 3.33 -6.16
CA LEU A 34 -1.96 3.61 -5.18
C LEU A 34 -1.25 4.94 -5.49
N VAL A 35 -0.97 5.21 -6.76
CA VAL A 35 -0.34 6.46 -7.20
C VAL A 35 -1.27 7.65 -6.97
N ALA A 36 -2.55 7.52 -7.31
CA ALA A 36 -3.54 8.58 -7.07
C ALA A 36 -3.68 8.88 -5.57
N PHE A 37 -3.70 7.84 -4.75
CA PHE A 37 -3.71 7.98 -3.29
C PHE A 37 -2.49 8.76 -2.81
N LEU A 38 -1.30 8.36 -3.24
CA LEU A 38 -0.05 9.00 -2.79
C LEU A 38 0.02 10.45 -3.22
N ASP A 39 -0.43 10.76 -4.44
CA ASP A 39 -0.48 12.13 -4.94
C ASP A 39 -1.39 13.02 -4.07
N ASP A 40 -2.58 12.54 -3.74
CA ASP A 40 -3.51 13.25 -2.85
C ASP A 40 -2.92 13.41 -1.45
N TRP A 41 -2.28 12.38 -0.95
CA TRP A 41 -1.63 12.42 0.37
C TRP A 41 -0.53 13.47 0.42
N MET A 42 0.30 13.57 -0.60
CA MET A 42 1.39 14.54 -0.68
C MET A 42 0.87 15.97 -0.83
N LYS A 43 -0.19 16.17 -1.60
CA LYS A 43 -0.83 17.49 -1.75
C LYS A 43 -1.40 18.02 -0.44
N SER A 44 -1.80 17.15 0.48
CA SER A 44 -2.36 17.49 1.77
C SER A 44 -1.32 17.55 2.89
N ALA A 45 -0.02 17.63 2.56
CA ALA A 45 1.08 17.53 3.53
C ALA A 45 1.05 18.61 4.63
N LYS A 46 0.43 19.77 4.37
CA LYS A 46 0.32 20.87 5.34
C LYS A 46 -0.89 20.73 6.27
N GLU A 47 -1.77 19.79 6.00
CA GLU A 47 -2.98 19.57 6.80
C GLU A 47 -2.71 18.61 7.95
N SER A 48 -3.59 18.61 8.95
CA SER A 48 -3.50 17.66 10.07
C SER A 48 -3.72 16.23 9.58
N ASP A 49 -3.18 15.26 10.32
CA ASP A 49 -3.35 13.84 9.98
C ASP A 49 -4.82 13.44 9.91
N LEU A 50 -5.65 13.99 10.81
CA LEU A 50 -7.09 13.76 10.80
C LEU A 50 -7.73 14.21 9.48
N THR A 51 -7.42 15.42 9.03
CA THR A 51 -7.95 15.98 7.78
C THR A 51 -7.45 15.18 6.57
N ARG A 52 -6.17 14.79 6.57
CA ARG A 52 -5.60 13.98 5.50
C ARG A 52 -6.28 12.62 5.40
N CYS A 53 -6.50 11.95 6.52
CA CYS A 53 -7.18 10.65 6.53
C CYS A 53 -8.63 10.76 6.04
N ARG A 54 -9.33 11.83 6.40
CA ARG A 54 -10.68 12.09 5.89
C ARG A 54 -10.69 12.29 4.38
N GLY A 55 -9.73 13.03 3.85
CA GLY A 55 -9.60 13.26 2.41
C GLY A 55 -9.36 11.97 1.64
N VAL A 56 -8.53 11.10 2.18
CA VAL A 56 -8.22 9.80 1.58
C VAL A 56 -9.46 8.91 1.47
N TYR A 57 -10.36 8.97 2.45
CA TYR A 57 -11.59 8.15 2.42
C TYR A 57 -12.42 8.39 1.15
N ASN A 58 -12.41 9.61 0.63
CA ASN A 58 -13.12 9.95 -0.60
C ASN A 58 -12.41 9.43 -1.87
N THR A 59 -11.10 9.23 -1.82
CA THR A 59 -10.31 8.73 -2.96
C THR A 59 -10.21 7.21 -2.93
N VAL A 60 -9.91 6.64 -1.75
CA VAL A 60 -9.79 5.20 -1.54
C VAL A 60 -10.65 4.86 -0.32
N ASP A 61 -11.86 4.40 -0.56
CA ASP A 61 -12.76 4.04 0.54
C ASP A 61 -12.29 2.76 1.25
N PHE A 62 -12.96 2.46 2.36
CA PHE A 62 -12.61 1.32 3.20
C PHE A 62 -12.61 -0.01 2.43
N ALA A 63 -13.63 -0.25 1.63
CA ALA A 63 -13.76 -1.50 0.87
C ALA A 63 -12.66 -1.63 -0.19
N THR A 64 -12.36 -0.55 -0.90
CA THR A 64 -11.28 -0.53 -1.91
C THR A 64 -9.92 -0.74 -1.25
N ALA A 65 -9.67 -0.10 -0.11
CA ALA A 65 -8.43 -0.26 0.64
C ALA A 65 -8.25 -1.71 1.12
N ALA A 66 -9.31 -2.33 1.62
CA ALA A 66 -9.28 -3.73 2.06
C ALA A 66 -8.92 -4.67 0.91
N GLU A 67 -9.52 -4.47 -0.27
CA GLU A 67 -9.20 -5.27 -1.46
C GLU A 67 -7.77 -5.06 -1.92
N LEU A 68 -7.25 -3.83 -1.86
CA LEU A 68 -5.88 -3.52 -2.24
C LEU A 68 -4.89 -4.21 -1.29
N ILE A 69 -5.07 -4.04 0.00
CA ILE A 69 -4.20 -4.64 1.02
C ILE A 69 -4.25 -6.17 0.93
N HIS A 70 -5.44 -6.73 0.81
CA HIS A 70 -5.63 -8.18 0.69
C HIS A 70 -4.90 -8.75 -0.53
N ALA A 71 -5.01 -8.09 -1.69
CA ALA A 71 -4.33 -8.55 -2.90
C ALA A 71 -2.81 -8.61 -2.72
N LEU A 72 -2.22 -7.61 -2.07
CA LEU A 72 -0.79 -7.56 -1.82
C LEU A 72 -0.34 -8.60 -0.80
N VAL A 73 -1.09 -8.79 0.28
CA VAL A 73 -0.77 -9.79 1.32
C VAL A 73 -0.96 -11.20 0.79
N LYS A 74 -1.99 -11.43 -0.02
CA LYS A 74 -2.26 -12.74 -0.62
C LYS A 74 -1.13 -13.21 -1.53
N ALA A 75 -0.36 -12.31 -2.11
CA ALA A 75 0.83 -12.65 -2.90
C ALA A 75 1.89 -13.39 -2.06
N GLU A 76 1.93 -13.16 -0.75
CA GLU A 76 2.83 -13.85 0.20
C GLU A 76 2.13 -14.95 1.00
N ASN A 77 0.82 -14.83 1.24
CA ASN A 77 0.02 -15.80 1.98
C ASN A 77 -1.26 -16.10 1.21
N LYS A 78 -1.23 -17.13 0.37
CA LYS A 78 -2.32 -17.48 -0.56
C LYS A 78 -3.63 -17.86 0.12
N SER A 79 -3.58 -18.26 1.37
CA SER A 79 -4.77 -18.74 2.09
C SER A 79 -5.41 -17.69 2.98
N ILE A 80 -4.87 -16.46 3.06
CA ILE A 80 -5.44 -15.42 3.91
C ILE A 80 -6.83 -15.00 3.40
N PRO A 81 -7.88 -15.05 4.25
CA PRO A 81 -9.18 -14.56 3.84
C PRO A 81 -9.23 -13.03 3.91
N ILE A 82 -9.97 -12.40 3.02
CA ILE A 82 -10.15 -10.95 3.06
C ILE A 82 -10.79 -10.50 4.37
N ALA A 83 -11.63 -11.33 4.96
CA ALA A 83 -12.30 -11.02 6.24
C ALA A 83 -11.29 -10.71 7.35
N GLU A 84 -10.12 -11.35 7.36
CA GLU A 84 -9.09 -11.04 8.35
C GLU A 84 -8.60 -9.61 8.22
N ILE A 85 -8.35 -9.16 6.99
CA ILE A 85 -7.92 -7.77 6.70
C ILE A 85 -9.03 -6.78 7.03
N GLU A 86 -10.26 -7.06 6.58
CA GLU A 86 -11.42 -6.22 6.85
C GLU A 86 -11.67 -6.04 8.33
N ASP A 87 -11.64 -7.14 9.10
CA ASP A 87 -11.87 -7.10 10.55
C ASP A 87 -10.78 -6.30 11.27
N ALA A 88 -9.52 -6.48 10.86
CA ALA A 88 -8.40 -5.75 11.44
C ALA A 88 -8.51 -4.25 11.14
N MET A 89 -8.82 -3.88 9.90
CA MET A 89 -9.02 -2.48 9.51
C MET A 89 -10.20 -1.85 10.26
N PHE A 90 -11.28 -2.58 10.43
CA PHE A 90 -12.46 -2.09 11.12
C PHE A 90 -12.18 -1.84 12.61
N ARG A 91 -11.39 -2.71 13.26
CA ARG A 91 -11.02 -2.53 14.67
C ARG A 91 -10.15 -1.29 14.88
N VAL A 92 -9.26 -1.00 13.97
CA VAL A 92 -8.39 0.18 14.02
C VAL A 92 -9.16 1.44 13.65
N GLY A 93 -10.11 1.34 12.72
CA GLY A 93 -10.86 2.45 12.17
C GLY A 93 -10.09 3.16 11.07
N TRP A 94 -10.63 4.27 10.60
CA TRP A 94 -10.07 5.06 9.49
C TRP A 94 -9.53 6.42 9.93
N LEU A 95 -9.71 6.78 11.20
CA LEU A 95 -9.18 8.02 11.76
C LEU A 95 -8.01 7.73 12.69
N PRO A 96 -6.99 8.62 12.73
CA PRO A 96 -5.89 8.48 13.67
C PRO A 96 -6.36 8.79 15.10
N ILE A 97 -6.56 7.75 15.91
CA ILE A 97 -7.00 7.88 17.30
C ILE A 97 -5.79 7.93 18.24
N ASN A 98 -4.77 7.15 17.94
CA ASN A 98 -3.55 7.10 18.73
C ASN A 98 -2.34 6.93 17.81
N LEU A 99 -1.70 8.06 17.47
CA LEU A 99 -0.59 8.10 16.52
C LEU A 99 0.72 7.54 17.09
N ASP A 100 0.83 7.43 18.42
CA ASP A 100 2.05 6.94 19.08
C ASP A 100 2.13 5.42 19.10
N ASP A 101 1.07 4.72 18.69
CA ASP A 101 1.02 3.26 18.65
C ASP A 101 0.93 2.77 17.20
N ASP A 102 2.04 2.25 16.67
CA ASP A 102 2.14 1.76 15.29
C ASP A 102 1.18 0.59 14.99
N GLY A 103 0.76 -0.13 16.04
CA GLY A 103 -0.17 -1.26 15.90
C GLY A 103 -1.60 -0.85 15.60
N VAL A 104 -1.95 0.42 15.84
CA VAL A 104 -3.30 0.98 15.64
C VAL A 104 -3.34 2.08 14.58
N SER A 105 -2.43 2.06 13.63
CA SER A 105 -2.44 3.00 12.52
C SER A 105 -3.63 2.75 11.59
N PRO A 106 -4.41 3.79 11.24
CA PRO A 106 -5.53 3.64 10.31
C PRO A 106 -5.02 3.33 8.89
N TYR A 107 -5.90 2.78 8.04
CA TYR A 107 -5.48 2.30 6.74
C TYR A 107 -4.81 3.36 5.84
N PRO A 108 -5.16 4.66 5.89
CA PRO A 108 -4.42 5.63 5.07
C PRO A 108 -2.93 5.67 5.38
N LEU A 109 -2.53 5.54 6.64
CA LEU A 109 -1.11 5.49 7.02
C LEU A 109 -0.44 4.20 6.58
N ILE A 110 -1.18 3.09 6.58
CA ILE A 110 -0.70 1.81 6.05
C ILE A 110 -0.47 1.91 4.54
N LEU A 111 -1.39 2.54 3.80
CA LEU A 111 -1.23 2.75 2.36
C LEU A 111 -0.02 3.63 2.05
N VAL A 112 0.28 4.63 2.88
CA VAL A 112 1.50 5.44 2.72
C VAL A 112 2.74 4.57 2.85
N SER A 113 2.79 3.73 3.88
CA SER A 113 3.91 2.80 4.09
C SER A 113 4.08 1.85 2.91
N ILE A 114 2.98 1.27 2.42
CA ILE A 114 2.98 0.38 1.26
C ILE A 114 3.51 1.11 0.03
N ALA A 115 2.99 2.31 -0.26
CA ALA A 115 3.39 3.10 -1.41
C ALA A 115 4.88 3.42 -1.39
N HIS A 116 5.42 3.83 -0.25
CA HIS A 116 6.84 4.12 -0.11
C HIS A 116 7.71 2.88 -0.32
N GLN A 117 7.34 1.74 0.24
CA GLN A 117 8.09 0.50 0.08
C GLN A 117 8.08 0.01 -1.37
N VAL A 118 6.93 0.05 -2.03
CA VAL A 118 6.79 -0.36 -3.44
C VAL A 118 7.61 0.58 -4.33
N ASN A 119 7.53 1.88 -4.10
CA ASN A 119 8.29 2.86 -4.87
C ASN A 119 9.80 2.65 -4.71
N ALA A 120 10.28 2.39 -3.49
CA ALA A 120 11.69 2.09 -3.23
C ALA A 120 12.14 0.84 -3.97
N GLN A 121 11.32 -0.20 -4.00
CA GLN A 121 11.61 -1.44 -4.72
C GLN A 121 11.81 -1.18 -6.22
N PHE A 122 10.94 -0.40 -6.84
CA PHE A 122 11.05 -0.08 -8.27
C PHE A 122 12.25 0.83 -8.55
N SER A 123 12.56 1.79 -7.68
CA SER A 123 13.73 2.65 -7.82
C SER A 123 15.03 1.84 -7.75
N GLU A 124 15.13 0.88 -6.83
CA GLU A 124 16.25 -0.06 -6.76
C GLU A 124 16.39 -0.87 -8.03
N GLY A 125 15.30 -1.40 -8.56
CA GLY A 125 15.29 -2.15 -9.81
C GLY A 125 15.81 -1.33 -10.99
N VAL A 126 15.37 -0.07 -11.12
CA VAL A 126 15.84 0.84 -12.16
C VAL A 126 17.33 1.13 -12.02
N ASP A 127 17.82 1.39 -10.80
CA ASP A 127 19.23 1.65 -10.55
C ASP A 127 20.10 0.43 -10.89
N ASN A 128 19.65 -0.76 -10.57
CA ASN A 128 20.35 -2.00 -10.91
C ASN A 128 20.42 -2.20 -12.43
N GLU A 129 19.35 -1.92 -13.16
CA GLU A 129 19.33 -2.00 -14.62
C GLU A 129 20.30 -0.98 -15.24
N LYS A 130 20.35 0.23 -14.72
CA LYS A 130 21.29 1.27 -15.18
C LYS A 130 22.74 0.83 -14.97
N LYS A 131 23.07 0.25 -13.83
CA LYS A 131 24.40 -0.28 -13.54
C LYS A 131 24.79 -1.40 -14.48
N LEU A 132 23.87 -2.33 -14.73
CA LEU A 132 24.09 -3.45 -15.64
C LEU A 132 24.33 -2.96 -17.07
N HIS A 133 23.55 -1.99 -17.54
CA HIS A 133 23.68 -1.40 -18.86
C HIS A 133 25.02 -0.68 -19.03
N ALA A 134 25.45 0.09 -18.02
CA ALA A 134 26.76 0.76 -18.02
C ALA A 134 27.91 -0.23 -18.07
N ALA A 135 27.85 -1.32 -17.29
CA ALA A 135 28.85 -2.38 -17.30
C ALA A 135 28.95 -3.06 -18.67
N THR A 136 27.83 -3.32 -19.33
CA THR A 136 27.79 -3.90 -20.67
C THR A 136 28.45 -2.99 -21.70
N LYS A 137 28.20 -1.67 -21.65
CA LYS A 137 28.81 -0.69 -22.55
C LYS A 137 30.32 -0.61 -22.38
N GLN A 138 30.83 -0.77 -21.15
CA GLN A 138 32.28 -0.73 -20.90
C GLN A 138 33.03 -1.93 -21.47
N GLN A 139 32.34 -3.04 -21.75
CA GLN A 139 32.93 -4.26 -22.32
C GLN A 139 32.96 -4.24 -23.86
N GLU A 140 32.25 -3.30 -24.47
CA GLU A 140 32.27 -3.11 -25.92
C GLU A 140 33.44 -2.23 -26.34
#